data_e87f75324700339460c9d13d23df9edf
#
_entry.id   e87f75324700339460c9d13d23df9edf
#
_cell.length_a   1.000
_cell.length_b   1.000
_cell.length_c   1.000
_cell.angle_alpha   90.00
_cell.angle_beta   90.00
_cell.angle_gamma   90.00
#
_symmetry.space_group_name_H-M   'P 1'
#
loop_
_entity.id
_entity.type
_entity.pdbx_description
1 polymer ?
#
loop_
_entity_poly.entity_id
_entity_poly.type
_entity_poly.pdbx_seq_one_letter_code
_entity_poly.pdbx_strand_id
1 'polypeptide(L)'
;MARDEAVRDTPDDSLLNRRSYLKFAGATAAAFAAAGAANAKQYRTITVPAGDTKVITVGDGETFENVLIDMTADGASAMVQTSGSGWKIRNVGFKGTHPGGHYLMVPGVSDANGTGLVENVYMGDGQVARTKSGGIWVNANLPHRGTITFRNIHVAKMIDNGLYGSGPGARGYGGNLHVESSYFKANTIANVRLNAKARPCNVTNTVIDTRGNQACGVGCSAPGSKNTRGVWSWYGETHLRNCDIVGSISTAHGGSVTKTNTRIGGNADPTPPKGVPMTAKQAASGAGGSSGNRKQMTTKKQAKAQGLPNVISISSSNSGAPASYEFEVAGKVKKSTDRGASKDGDDSLKNGIAKGSVAGGTDSYRFSGTLASFSLDGNATVFFNGERVTPGKLGLPKTIVIDGSVNKGSNSYSFDVGGDVTKSRALGSVNKHDTVHGTRVKGKVFGGKDGYRFSGDLKRLRIDGNARISVGSGGN
;
A
#
# COMPACT_ATOMS: atom_id res chain seq x y z
N MET A 1 12.68 29.60 26.95
CA MET A 1 11.85 30.10 25.85
C MET A 1 12.67 29.98 24.57
N ALA A 2 12.53 28.88 23.83
CA ALA A 2 13.19 28.72 22.54
C ALA A 2 12.27 29.33 21.47
N ARG A 3 12.76 30.34 20.81
CA ARG A 3 12.09 30.93 19.63
C ARG A 3 12.08 29.89 18.51
N ASP A 4 10.90 29.45 18.14
CA ASP A 4 10.64 28.70 16.92
C ASP A 4 10.74 29.70 15.74
N GLU A 5 11.96 29.96 15.28
CA GLU A 5 12.14 30.61 13.99
C GLU A 5 11.69 29.64 12.92
N ALA A 6 10.69 30.05 12.14
CA ALA A 6 10.28 29.37 10.94
C ALA A 6 11.50 29.29 9.99
N VAL A 7 12.21 28.16 10.04
CA VAL A 7 13.24 27.86 9.05
C VAL A 7 12.51 27.76 7.71
N ARG A 8 12.74 28.77 6.88
CA ARG A 8 12.46 28.69 5.46
C ARG A 8 13.38 27.61 4.89
N ASP A 9 12.93 26.37 4.88
CA ASP A 9 13.50 25.33 4.03
C ASP A 9 13.20 25.73 2.57
N THR A 10 13.95 26.66 2.04
CA THR A 10 14.04 26.81 0.60
C THR A 10 14.93 25.66 0.12
N PRO A 11 14.41 24.70 -0.66
CA PRO A 11 15.28 23.78 -1.36
C PRO A 11 16.19 24.62 -2.26
N ASP A 12 17.46 24.28 -2.25
CA ASP A 12 18.42 24.86 -3.18
C ASP A 12 17.95 24.51 -4.61
N ASP A 13 17.38 25.49 -5.32
CA ASP A 13 16.85 25.36 -6.67
C ASP A 13 17.94 24.99 -7.71
N SER A 14 19.20 24.88 -7.27
CA SER A 14 20.35 24.62 -8.15
C SER A 14 20.38 23.21 -8.76
N LEU A 15 19.61 22.24 -8.23
CA LEU A 15 19.64 20.85 -8.69
C LEU A 15 18.58 20.51 -9.76
N LEU A 16 17.69 21.44 -10.11
CA LEU A 16 16.64 21.24 -11.12
C LEU A 16 16.78 22.20 -12.30
N ASN A 17 17.97 22.26 -12.90
CA ASN A 17 18.14 23.04 -14.12
C ASN A 17 17.49 22.28 -15.30
N ARG A 18 16.49 22.88 -15.94
CA ARG A 18 15.67 22.32 -17.04
C ARG A 18 16.45 21.74 -18.24
N ARG A 19 17.75 21.98 -18.32
CA ARG A 19 18.61 21.48 -19.40
C ARG A 19 19.15 20.06 -19.20
N SER A 20 19.04 19.46 -18.00
CA SER A 20 19.47 18.08 -17.75
C SER A 20 18.43 17.04 -18.17
N TYR A 21 17.22 17.45 -18.52
CA TYR A 21 16.10 16.57 -18.84
C TYR A 21 16.20 15.80 -20.18
N LEU A 22 17.10 16.19 -21.08
CA LEU A 22 17.06 15.73 -22.47
C LEU A 22 18.20 14.82 -22.92
N LYS A 23 19.06 14.32 -22.04
CA LYS A 23 20.26 13.58 -22.50
C LYS A 23 20.33 12.09 -22.18
N PHE A 24 19.34 11.43 -21.57
CA PHE A 24 19.42 9.99 -21.33
C PHE A 24 18.11 9.22 -21.68
N ALA A 25 17.71 9.30 -22.93
CA ALA A 25 16.92 8.26 -23.57
C ALA A 25 17.90 7.29 -24.28
N GLY A 26 18.48 6.38 -23.52
CA GLY A 26 19.38 5.33 -24.02
C GLY A 26 19.09 4.01 -23.32
N ALA A 27 18.32 3.14 -23.97
CA ALA A 27 18.08 1.78 -23.53
C ALA A 27 19.37 0.98 -23.58
N THR A 28 19.79 0.37 -22.47
CA THR A 28 20.66 -0.80 -22.48
C THR A 28 19.94 -1.94 -21.78
N ALA A 29 19.52 -2.90 -22.59
CA ALA A 29 19.11 -4.22 -22.14
C ALA A 29 20.36 -4.92 -21.57
N ALA A 30 20.38 -5.16 -20.25
CA ALA A 30 21.42 -5.92 -19.61
C ALA A 30 20.92 -7.33 -19.28
N ALA A 31 21.78 -8.29 -19.62
CA ALA A 31 21.59 -9.72 -19.62
C ALA A 31 21.13 -10.32 -18.29
N PHE A 32 20.29 -11.35 -18.39
CA PHE A 32 19.80 -12.19 -17.31
C PHE A 32 20.88 -13.19 -16.89
N ALA A 33 21.29 -13.16 -15.62
CA ALA A 33 21.99 -14.27 -14.98
C ALA A 33 21.00 -15.05 -14.13
N ALA A 34 20.71 -16.27 -14.54
CA ALA A 34 19.85 -17.20 -13.80
C ALA A 34 20.67 -17.87 -12.69
N ALA A 35 20.19 -17.78 -11.44
CA ALA A 35 20.57 -18.68 -10.37
C ALA A 35 19.32 -18.96 -9.52
N GLY A 36 18.99 -20.24 -9.37
CA GLY A 36 17.75 -20.75 -8.85
C GLY A 36 17.47 -20.44 -7.38
N ALA A 37 16.23 -20.06 -7.14
CA ALA A 37 15.49 -20.27 -5.90
C ALA A 37 14.00 -20.33 -6.25
N ALA A 38 13.34 -21.37 -5.85
CA ALA A 38 11.92 -21.58 -6.07
C ALA A 38 11.10 -20.44 -5.44
N ASN A 39 10.20 -19.82 -6.23
CA ASN A 39 9.15 -18.88 -5.84
C ASN A 39 9.47 -17.40 -5.57
N ALA A 40 10.64 -16.89 -5.87
CA ALA A 40 10.84 -15.44 -5.92
C ALA A 40 10.35 -14.90 -7.27
N LYS A 41 9.46 -13.88 -7.26
CA LYS A 41 9.13 -13.14 -8.48
C LYS A 41 10.42 -12.59 -9.06
N GLN A 42 10.62 -12.80 -10.36
CA GLN A 42 11.79 -12.28 -11.06
C GLN A 42 11.71 -10.74 -11.06
N TYR A 43 12.70 -10.07 -10.50
CA TYR A 43 12.83 -8.61 -10.53
C TYR A 43 14.00 -8.22 -11.45
N ARG A 44 13.92 -7.03 -12.03
CA ARG A 44 15.04 -6.42 -12.74
C ARG A 44 15.92 -5.64 -11.79
N THR A 45 17.21 -5.57 -12.06
CA THR A 45 18.14 -4.72 -11.33
C THR A 45 18.51 -3.49 -12.15
N ILE A 46 18.45 -2.32 -11.52
CA ILE A 46 19.02 -1.08 -12.03
C ILE A 46 20.28 -0.83 -11.22
N THR A 47 21.44 -1.03 -11.81
CA THR A 47 22.72 -0.73 -11.18
C THR A 47 23.06 0.72 -11.48
N VAL A 48 23.33 1.51 -10.44
CA VAL A 48 23.73 2.91 -10.55
C VAL A 48 25.24 2.99 -10.47
N PRO A 49 25.93 3.58 -11.47
CA PRO A 49 27.39 3.76 -11.43
C PRO A 49 27.84 4.63 -10.27
N ALA A 50 29.13 4.50 -9.91
CA ALA A 50 29.73 5.33 -8.87
C ALA A 50 29.60 6.84 -9.20
N GLY A 51 29.22 7.63 -8.20
CA GLY A 51 29.02 9.08 -8.31
C GLY A 51 27.77 9.52 -9.08
N ASP A 52 27.02 8.61 -9.68
CA ASP A 52 25.83 8.91 -10.45
C ASP A 52 24.56 8.97 -9.58
N THR A 53 23.57 9.76 -10.04
CA THR A 53 22.21 9.74 -9.51
C THR A 53 21.23 9.36 -10.60
N LYS A 54 20.57 8.20 -10.43
CA LYS A 54 19.54 7.73 -11.33
C LYS A 54 18.18 8.33 -10.99
N VAL A 55 17.64 9.19 -11.86
CA VAL A 55 16.27 9.72 -11.73
C VAL A 55 15.31 8.84 -12.51
N ILE A 56 14.22 8.44 -11.86
CA ILE A 56 13.15 7.62 -12.41
C ILE A 56 11.85 8.38 -12.21
N THR A 57 11.13 8.68 -13.28
CA THR A 57 9.81 9.32 -13.22
C THR A 57 8.73 8.29 -13.53
N VAL A 58 7.72 8.22 -12.66
CA VAL A 58 6.54 7.38 -12.84
C VAL A 58 5.37 8.30 -13.16
N GLY A 59 4.87 8.20 -14.38
CA GLY A 59 3.84 9.08 -14.94
C GLY A 59 2.42 8.72 -14.54
N ASP A 60 1.47 9.46 -15.11
CA ASP A 60 0.04 9.27 -14.90
C ASP A 60 -0.39 7.85 -15.29
N GLY A 61 -1.08 7.16 -14.37
CA GLY A 61 -1.53 5.78 -14.56
C GLY A 61 -0.42 4.71 -14.62
N GLU A 62 0.84 5.08 -14.62
CA GLU A 62 1.96 4.15 -14.78
C GLU A 62 2.21 3.29 -13.53
N THR A 63 2.81 2.13 -13.77
CA THR A 63 3.27 1.22 -12.72
C THR A 63 4.77 0.96 -12.85
N PHE A 64 5.52 1.28 -11.80
CA PHE A 64 6.93 0.96 -11.63
C PHE A 64 7.07 -0.14 -10.59
N GLU A 65 7.46 -1.35 -11.02
CA GLU A 65 7.42 -2.50 -10.11
C GLU A 65 8.49 -3.57 -10.36
N ASN A 66 8.72 -4.38 -9.33
CA ASN A 66 9.64 -5.52 -9.33
C ASN A 66 11.06 -5.09 -9.71
N VAL A 67 11.62 -4.15 -8.95
CA VAL A 67 12.92 -3.53 -9.25
C VAL A 67 13.81 -3.50 -8.01
N LEU A 68 15.03 -3.97 -8.17
CA LEU A 68 16.15 -3.71 -7.26
C LEU A 68 16.96 -2.54 -7.83
N ILE A 69 17.01 -1.44 -7.11
CA ILE A 69 17.88 -0.30 -7.43
C ILE A 69 19.15 -0.51 -6.62
N ASP A 70 20.23 -0.88 -7.30
CA ASP A 70 21.53 -1.13 -6.66
C ASP A 70 22.38 0.14 -6.70
N MET A 71 22.54 0.75 -5.54
CA MET A 71 23.31 1.98 -5.27
C MET A 71 24.55 1.64 -4.41
N THR A 72 25.08 0.43 -4.50
CA THR A 72 26.23 0.01 -3.66
C THR A 72 27.57 0.56 -4.15
N ALA A 73 27.64 1.09 -5.36
CA ALA A 73 28.83 1.79 -5.83
C ALA A 73 29.02 3.11 -5.06
N ASP A 74 30.26 3.54 -4.90
CA ASP A 74 30.59 4.73 -4.12
C ASP A 74 29.91 6.00 -4.67
N GLY A 75 29.21 6.75 -3.81
CA GLY A 75 28.45 7.94 -4.19
C GLY A 75 27.23 7.69 -5.11
N ALA A 76 26.91 6.44 -5.46
CA ALA A 76 25.76 6.10 -6.28
C ALA A 76 24.46 6.40 -5.55
N SER A 77 23.46 6.93 -6.25
CA SER A 77 22.14 7.21 -5.70
C SER A 77 21.02 7.08 -6.72
N ALA A 78 19.79 7.11 -6.23
CA ALA A 78 18.61 7.15 -7.09
C ALA A 78 17.51 7.99 -6.48
N MET A 79 16.67 8.59 -7.35
CA MET A 79 15.45 9.29 -6.98
C MET A 79 14.29 8.76 -7.81
N VAL A 80 13.24 8.30 -7.16
CA VAL A 80 11.97 7.95 -7.81
C VAL A 80 10.98 9.07 -7.55
N GLN A 81 10.52 9.72 -8.62
CA GLN A 81 9.53 10.79 -8.54
C GLN A 81 8.28 10.42 -9.33
N THR A 82 7.17 11.09 -9.04
CA THR A 82 5.91 10.83 -9.73
C THR A 82 5.34 12.09 -10.36
N SER A 83 4.49 11.91 -11.37
CA SER A 83 3.66 12.96 -11.97
C SER A 83 2.26 12.43 -12.26
N GLY A 84 1.26 13.33 -12.28
CA GLY A 84 -0.13 12.92 -12.53
C GLY A 84 -0.77 12.18 -11.35
N SER A 85 -1.61 11.22 -11.67
CA SER A 85 -2.43 10.43 -10.73
C SER A 85 -2.51 8.97 -11.17
N GLY A 86 -3.04 8.09 -10.31
CA GLY A 86 -3.23 6.67 -10.65
C GLY A 86 -1.95 5.83 -10.72
N TRP A 87 -0.80 6.45 -10.49
CA TRP A 87 0.49 5.78 -10.53
C TRP A 87 0.68 4.79 -9.37
N LYS A 88 1.54 3.78 -9.61
CA LYS A 88 1.88 2.75 -8.61
C LYS A 88 3.38 2.49 -8.59
N ILE A 89 3.98 2.49 -7.41
CA ILE A 89 5.36 2.07 -7.15
C ILE A 89 5.27 0.84 -6.24
N ARG A 90 5.62 -0.34 -6.76
CA ARG A 90 5.42 -1.61 -6.05
C ARG A 90 6.63 -2.50 -6.14
N ASN A 91 6.93 -3.21 -5.03
CA ASN A 91 8.03 -4.18 -5.02
C ASN A 91 9.35 -3.53 -5.47
N VAL A 92 9.77 -2.47 -4.78
CA VAL A 92 10.99 -1.73 -5.09
C VAL A 92 11.94 -1.76 -3.91
N GLY A 93 13.16 -2.24 -4.12
CA GLY A 93 14.20 -2.24 -3.11
C GLY A 93 15.33 -1.29 -3.46
N PHE A 94 15.62 -0.33 -2.59
CA PHE A 94 16.83 0.49 -2.66
C PHE A 94 17.93 -0.21 -1.86
N LYS A 95 18.96 -0.69 -2.55
CA LYS A 95 20.10 -1.41 -1.96
C LYS A 95 21.33 -0.50 -1.95
N GLY A 96 21.91 -0.31 -0.78
CA GLY A 96 23.08 0.56 -0.57
C GLY A 96 22.74 1.80 0.25
N THR A 97 23.78 2.39 0.85
CA THR A 97 23.65 3.59 1.70
C THR A 97 23.43 4.82 0.83
N HIS A 98 22.36 5.57 1.13
CA HIS A 98 22.07 6.82 0.43
C HIS A 98 23.16 7.89 0.72
N PRO A 99 23.81 8.48 -0.28
CA PRO A 99 24.87 9.48 -0.06
C PRO A 99 24.33 10.81 0.47
N GLY A 100 23.01 11.09 0.38
CA GLY A 100 22.39 12.34 0.78
C GLY A 100 22.26 13.34 -0.38
N GLY A 101 21.85 14.56 -0.05
CA GLY A 101 21.70 15.66 -1.02
C GLY A 101 20.31 15.75 -1.67
N HIS A 102 19.56 14.69 -1.74
CA HIS A 102 18.18 14.63 -2.25
C HIS A 102 17.39 13.52 -1.53
N TYR A 103 16.10 13.41 -1.82
CA TYR A 103 15.24 12.34 -1.28
C TYR A 103 15.22 11.14 -2.23
N LEU A 104 15.17 9.93 -1.68
CA LEU A 104 15.08 8.69 -2.49
C LEU A 104 13.74 8.60 -3.24
N MET A 105 12.67 9.18 -2.67
CA MET A 105 11.36 9.21 -3.32
C MET A 105 10.68 10.56 -3.13
N VAL A 106 10.12 11.09 -4.24
CA VAL A 106 9.42 12.39 -4.27
C VAL A 106 8.04 12.19 -4.94
N PRO A 107 7.06 11.64 -4.21
CA PRO A 107 5.75 11.36 -4.76
C PRO A 107 4.81 12.57 -4.64
N GLY A 108 3.85 12.66 -5.56
CA GLY A 108 2.74 13.61 -5.54
C GLY A 108 1.57 13.09 -6.37
N VAL A 109 0.36 13.57 -6.09
CA VAL A 109 -0.87 13.27 -6.85
C VAL A 109 -1.54 14.59 -7.21
N SER A 110 -1.60 14.91 -8.48
CA SER A 110 -2.06 16.22 -8.95
C SER A 110 -3.57 16.36 -9.00
N ASP A 111 -4.31 15.27 -9.20
CA ASP A 111 -5.78 15.26 -9.22
C ASP A 111 -6.36 15.14 -7.80
N ALA A 112 -7.33 15.97 -7.47
CA ALA A 112 -7.98 15.98 -6.15
C ALA A 112 -8.72 14.67 -5.81
N ASN A 113 -9.21 13.96 -6.81
CA ASN A 113 -9.84 12.65 -6.67
C ASN A 113 -8.89 11.50 -7.03
N GLY A 114 -7.67 11.84 -7.44
CA GLY A 114 -6.65 10.89 -7.85
C GLY A 114 -6.00 10.17 -6.67
N THR A 115 -5.36 9.06 -6.98
CA THR A 115 -4.64 8.25 -5.99
C THR A 115 -3.23 7.93 -6.47
N GLY A 116 -2.34 7.66 -5.52
CA GLY A 116 -1.02 7.08 -5.74
C GLY A 116 -0.79 5.94 -4.75
N LEU A 117 -0.07 4.92 -5.16
CA LEU A 117 0.26 3.78 -4.31
C LEU A 117 1.77 3.55 -4.27
N VAL A 118 2.31 3.50 -3.05
CA VAL A 118 3.66 3.01 -2.74
C VAL A 118 3.50 1.76 -1.90
N GLU A 119 3.85 0.58 -2.44
CA GLU A 119 3.60 -0.69 -1.79
C GLU A 119 4.83 -1.60 -1.82
N ASN A 120 5.14 -2.21 -0.67
CA ASN A 120 6.23 -3.15 -0.52
C ASN A 120 7.57 -2.56 -0.99
N VAL A 121 7.98 -1.46 -0.35
CA VAL A 121 9.20 -0.71 -0.67
C VAL A 121 10.17 -0.76 0.50
N TYR A 122 11.46 -0.93 0.19
CA TYR A 122 12.53 -0.95 1.17
C TYR A 122 13.54 0.19 0.93
N MET A 123 13.75 0.98 1.97
CA MET A 123 14.74 2.07 2.10
C MET A 123 15.41 1.98 3.48
N GLY A 124 15.97 0.80 3.82
CA GLY A 124 16.42 0.50 5.18
C GLY A 124 17.93 0.47 5.38
N ASP A 125 18.72 0.64 4.30
CA ASP A 125 20.19 0.58 4.40
C ASP A 125 20.80 1.87 4.99
N GLY A 126 20.00 2.94 5.06
CA GLY A 126 20.34 4.17 5.74
C GLY A 126 20.98 5.21 4.83
N GLN A 127 21.51 6.24 5.46
CA GLN A 127 22.09 7.42 4.80
C GLN A 127 23.42 7.79 5.45
N VAL A 128 24.34 8.34 4.66
CA VAL A 128 25.63 8.83 5.13
C VAL A 128 25.42 9.94 6.19
N ALA A 129 26.14 9.80 7.29
CA ALA A 129 26.06 10.73 8.41
C ALA A 129 26.38 12.19 8.01
N ARG A 130 25.77 13.15 8.69
CA ARG A 130 25.96 14.59 8.51
C ARG A 130 25.58 15.14 7.14
N THR A 131 24.87 14.38 6.33
CA THR A 131 24.25 14.84 5.08
C THR A 131 22.86 15.43 5.35
N LYS A 132 22.12 15.78 4.32
CA LYS A 132 20.76 16.32 4.39
C LYS A 132 19.82 15.53 3.46
N SER A 133 18.51 15.79 3.57
CA SER A 133 17.44 15.07 2.89
C SER A 133 17.27 13.66 3.48
N GLY A 134 16.35 12.88 2.96
CA GLY A 134 16.01 11.59 3.61
C GLY A 134 15.31 10.61 2.70
N GLY A 135 14.39 9.84 3.26
CA GLY A 135 13.71 8.78 2.53
C GLY A 135 12.67 9.28 1.53
N ILE A 136 11.55 9.75 2.03
CA ILE A 136 10.39 10.13 1.20
C ILE A 136 10.01 11.58 1.50
N TRP A 137 9.87 12.38 0.46
CA TRP A 137 9.38 13.75 0.57
C TRP A 137 8.20 13.98 -0.36
N VAL A 138 7.01 14.19 0.22
CA VAL A 138 5.85 14.66 -0.54
C VAL A 138 6.07 16.13 -0.82
N ASN A 139 6.53 16.45 -2.03
CA ASN A 139 7.12 17.73 -2.36
C ASN A 139 6.11 18.87 -2.28
N ALA A 140 6.41 19.89 -1.46
CA ALA A 140 5.59 21.08 -1.30
C ALA A 140 5.53 21.96 -2.56
N ASN A 141 6.49 21.84 -3.46
CA ASN A 141 6.55 22.60 -4.71
C ASN A 141 5.68 21.99 -5.82
N LEU A 142 5.30 20.73 -5.70
CA LEU A 142 4.36 20.04 -6.59
C LEU A 142 2.99 19.99 -5.93
N PRO A 143 1.92 20.28 -6.67
CA PRO A 143 0.58 20.17 -6.10
C PRO A 143 0.26 18.71 -5.78
N HIS A 144 0.18 18.40 -4.48
CA HIS A 144 -0.38 17.15 -4.02
C HIS A 144 -1.81 17.39 -3.52
N ARG A 145 -2.80 16.95 -4.29
CA ARG A 145 -4.22 17.21 -4.04
C ARG A 145 -5.03 15.95 -3.72
N GLY A 146 -4.58 14.80 -4.22
CA GLY A 146 -5.26 13.52 -4.05
C GLY A 146 -4.85 12.76 -2.79
N THR A 147 -4.80 11.46 -2.88
CA THR A 147 -4.43 10.56 -1.78
C THR A 147 -3.24 9.70 -2.17
N ILE A 148 -2.21 9.65 -1.32
CA ILE A 148 -1.13 8.66 -1.45
C ILE A 148 -1.26 7.65 -0.33
N THR A 149 -1.27 6.35 -0.69
CA THR A 149 -1.18 5.24 0.26
C THR A 149 0.22 4.66 0.25
N PHE A 150 0.85 4.62 1.43
CA PHE A 150 2.10 3.93 1.70
C PHE A 150 1.79 2.64 2.47
N ARG A 151 2.02 1.49 1.85
CA ARG A 151 1.70 0.18 2.44
C ARG A 151 2.91 -0.74 2.44
N ASN A 152 3.15 -1.43 3.56
CA ASN A 152 4.26 -2.37 3.71
C ASN A 152 5.62 -1.75 3.35
N ILE A 153 5.86 -0.49 3.71
CA ILE A 153 7.14 0.16 3.44
C ILE A 153 8.06 0.08 4.66
N HIS A 154 9.35 -0.02 4.39
CA HIS A 154 10.41 0.05 5.40
C HIS A 154 11.33 1.22 5.09
N VAL A 155 11.35 2.21 5.96
CA VAL A 155 12.23 3.38 5.84
C VAL A 155 13.05 3.53 7.12
N ALA A 156 14.38 3.47 7.01
CA ALA A 156 15.21 3.52 8.21
C ALA A 156 16.51 4.31 8.05
N LYS A 157 16.98 4.86 9.18
CA LYS A 157 18.28 5.51 9.35
C LYS A 157 18.51 6.71 8.42
N MET A 158 17.46 7.43 8.07
CA MET A 158 17.55 8.67 7.29
C MET A 158 17.97 9.84 8.18
N ILE A 159 18.77 10.77 7.63
CA ILE A 159 19.30 11.93 8.37
C ILE A 159 18.23 13.04 8.52
N ASP A 160 17.20 13.01 7.72
CA ASP A 160 16.01 13.85 7.84
C ASP A 160 14.81 12.98 8.25
N ASN A 161 13.61 13.29 7.80
CA ASN A 161 12.43 12.49 8.06
C ASN A 161 12.46 11.18 7.25
N GLY A 162 11.93 10.12 7.83
CA GLY A 162 11.65 8.91 7.05
C GLY A 162 10.58 9.17 5.99
N LEU A 163 9.43 9.71 6.43
CA LEU A 163 8.38 10.25 5.57
C LEU A 163 8.17 11.73 5.89
N TYR A 164 8.54 12.61 4.98
CA TYR A 164 8.29 14.03 5.05
C TYR A 164 7.07 14.40 4.20
N GLY A 165 5.89 14.33 4.82
CA GLY A 165 4.60 14.58 4.19
C GLY A 165 4.17 16.04 4.21
N SER A 166 5.07 17.00 4.02
CA SER A 166 4.78 18.44 4.20
C SER A 166 4.01 19.09 3.04
N GLY A 167 3.99 18.45 1.87
CA GLY A 167 3.32 19.02 0.70
C GLY A 167 1.82 19.25 0.86
N PRO A 168 1.07 18.32 1.49
CA PRO A 168 -0.38 18.40 1.51
C PRO A 168 -0.96 19.64 2.16
N GLY A 169 -0.35 20.18 3.20
CA GLY A 169 -0.93 21.28 3.97
C GLY A 169 -0.20 22.59 3.88
N ALA A 170 1.11 22.59 3.61
CA ALA A 170 1.95 23.76 3.69
C ALA A 170 1.55 24.89 2.72
N ARG A 171 0.92 24.54 1.60
CA ARG A 171 0.45 25.49 0.57
C ARG A 171 -1.06 25.41 0.31
N GLY A 172 -1.82 24.83 1.23
CA GLY A 172 -3.27 24.71 1.08
C GLY A 172 -3.75 23.66 0.09
N TYR A 173 -2.89 22.78 -0.38
CA TYR A 173 -3.29 21.63 -1.20
C TYR A 173 -4.08 20.64 -0.36
N GLY A 174 -5.21 20.15 -0.88
CA GLY A 174 -6.16 19.31 -0.15
C GLY A 174 -5.82 17.82 -0.08
N GLY A 175 -4.63 17.42 -0.49
CA GLY A 175 -4.19 16.02 -0.50
C GLY A 175 -3.95 15.45 0.90
N ASN A 176 -4.01 14.13 1.04
CA ASN A 176 -3.73 13.44 2.28
C ASN A 176 -2.87 12.19 2.07
N LEU A 177 -2.41 11.63 3.19
CA LEU A 177 -1.50 10.50 3.22
C LEU A 177 -2.08 9.40 4.11
N HIS A 178 -2.01 8.16 3.63
CA HIS A 178 -2.34 6.96 4.39
C HIS A 178 -1.08 6.10 4.52
N VAL A 179 -0.73 5.72 5.75
CA VAL A 179 0.39 4.84 6.05
C VAL A 179 -0.15 3.57 6.68
N GLU A 180 0.09 2.43 6.05
CA GLU A 180 -0.50 1.15 6.45
C GLU A 180 0.58 0.07 6.61
N SER A 181 0.50 -0.69 7.70
CA SER A 181 1.32 -1.90 7.92
C SER A 181 2.81 -1.69 7.62
N SER A 182 3.37 -0.55 8.03
CA SER A 182 4.69 -0.08 7.64
C SER A 182 5.65 -0.04 8.83
N TYR A 183 6.95 0.06 8.54
CA TYR A 183 7.99 0.14 9.55
C TYR A 183 8.92 1.33 9.30
N PHE A 184 9.00 2.21 10.28
CA PHE A 184 9.91 3.35 10.28
C PHE A 184 10.87 3.23 11.45
N LYS A 185 12.16 3.28 11.18
CA LYS A 185 13.15 3.11 12.25
C LYS A 185 14.30 4.10 12.17
N ALA A 186 14.62 4.72 13.31
CA ALA A 186 15.85 5.49 13.49
C ALA A 186 16.03 6.65 12.50
N ASN A 187 14.94 7.23 12.00
CA ASN A 187 15.00 8.44 11.16
C ASN A 187 15.14 9.67 12.07
N THR A 188 15.90 10.69 11.65
CA THR A 188 16.49 11.64 12.60
C THR A 188 15.54 12.74 13.04
N ILE A 189 14.87 13.48 12.15
CA ILE A 189 13.99 14.61 12.54
C ILE A 189 12.64 14.11 13.03
N ALA A 190 12.00 13.27 12.25
CA ALA A 190 10.83 12.47 12.64
C ALA A 190 10.79 11.20 11.79
N ASN A 191 10.26 10.11 12.34
CA ASN A 191 10.05 8.94 11.51
C ASN A 191 8.95 9.18 10.49
N VAL A 192 7.84 9.78 10.93
CA VAL A 192 6.69 10.12 10.08
C VAL A 192 6.24 11.54 10.42
N ARG A 193 6.44 12.47 9.49
CA ARG A 193 5.88 13.83 9.55
C ARG A 193 4.72 13.92 8.57
N LEU A 194 3.54 14.24 9.07
CA LEU A 194 2.32 14.33 8.28
C LEU A 194 1.81 15.76 8.26
N ASN A 195 1.24 16.12 7.12
CA ASN A 195 0.81 17.47 6.86
C ASN A 195 -0.41 17.43 5.94
N ALA A 196 -1.59 17.52 6.52
CA ALA A 196 -2.83 17.61 5.78
C ALA A 196 -3.77 18.59 6.45
N LYS A 197 -4.16 19.64 5.74
CA LYS A 197 -5.04 20.67 6.28
C LYS A 197 -6.52 20.38 6.05
N ALA A 198 -6.86 19.84 4.89
CA ALA A 198 -8.24 19.66 4.48
C ALA A 198 -8.84 18.29 4.85
N ARG A 199 -8.01 17.26 4.96
CA ARG A 199 -8.44 15.87 5.24
C ARG A 199 -7.46 15.20 6.20
N PRO A 200 -7.94 14.37 7.17
CA PRO A 200 -7.04 13.67 8.08
C PRO A 200 -6.07 12.73 7.37
N CYS A 201 -4.83 12.69 7.82
CA CYS A 201 -3.90 11.62 7.49
C CYS A 201 -4.13 10.42 8.41
N ASN A 202 -3.96 9.21 7.90
CA ASN A 202 -4.15 7.98 8.67
C ASN A 202 -2.86 7.18 8.75
N VAL A 203 -2.54 6.68 9.94
CA VAL A 203 -1.45 5.73 10.18
C VAL A 203 -2.05 4.51 10.87
N THR A 204 -1.95 3.35 10.22
CA THR A 204 -2.64 2.14 10.67
C THR A 204 -1.70 0.94 10.72
N ASN A 205 -1.78 0.12 11.76
CA ASN A 205 -1.00 -1.13 11.91
C ASN A 205 0.52 -0.93 11.75
N THR A 206 1.05 0.25 12.04
CA THR A 206 2.41 0.67 11.74
C THR A 206 3.26 0.68 13.00
N VAL A 207 4.52 0.28 12.84
CA VAL A 207 5.53 0.36 13.89
C VAL A 207 6.50 1.48 13.57
N ILE A 208 6.73 2.33 14.56
CA ILE A 208 7.63 3.47 14.50
C ILE A 208 8.60 3.39 15.67
N ASP A 209 9.90 3.27 15.40
CA ASP A 209 10.93 3.13 16.42
C ASP A 209 12.02 4.19 16.20
N THR A 210 12.13 5.15 17.13
CA THR A 210 13.11 6.23 17.04
C THR A 210 14.50 5.83 17.54
N ARG A 211 14.64 4.68 18.17
CA ARG A 211 15.91 4.25 18.78
C ARG A 211 16.96 3.96 17.74
N GLY A 212 18.19 4.40 18.02
CA GLY A 212 19.33 4.23 17.14
C GLY A 212 19.43 5.25 16.01
N ASN A 213 18.62 6.32 16.03
CA ASN A 213 18.76 7.42 15.07
C ASN A 213 20.10 8.12 15.24
N GLN A 214 20.58 8.68 14.15
CA GLN A 214 21.78 9.50 14.09
C GLN A 214 21.48 10.91 14.63
N ALA A 215 22.51 11.65 14.92
CA ALA A 215 22.37 13.05 15.21
C ALA A 215 21.98 13.84 13.94
N CYS A 216 21.21 14.89 14.14
CA CYS A 216 20.78 15.80 13.09
C CYS A 216 21.99 16.39 12.35
N GLY A 217 21.98 16.34 11.02
CA GLY A 217 23.08 16.78 10.18
C GLY A 217 23.15 18.29 9.98
N VAL A 218 24.05 18.70 9.11
CA VAL A 218 24.20 20.11 8.67
C VAL A 218 22.93 20.52 7.92
N GLY A 219 22.36 21.66 8.27
CA GLY A 219 21.09 22.14 7.68
C GLY A 219 19.83 21.85 8.52
N CYS A 220 19.99 21.13 9.60
CA CYS A 220 18.96 20.94 10.62
C CYS A 220 18.89 22.17 11.55
N SER A 221 17.74 22.51 12.08
CA SER A 221 17.56 23.58 13.06
C SER A 221 18.36 23.40 14.37
N ALA A 222 18.76 22.16 14.65
CA ALA A 222 19.57 21.81 15.83
C ALA A 222 20.63 20.76 15.44
N PRO A 223 21.71 21.14 14.71
CA PRO A 223 22.76 20.21 14.33
C PRO A 223 23.36 19.49 15.55
N GLY A 224 23.62 18.19 15.42
CA GLY A 224 24.14 17.36 16.51
C GLY A 224 23.09 16.82 17.49
N SER A 225 21.85 17.30 17.45
CA SER A 225 20.77 16.77 18.30
C SER A 225 20.19 15.45 17.77
N LYS A 226 19.63 14.67 18.69
CA LYS A 226 18.84 13.49 18.36
C LYS A 226 17.38 13.73 18.69
N ASN A 227 16.50 13.35 17.80
CA ASN A 227 15.07 13.53 17.96
C ASN A 227 14.38 12.24 18.37
N THR A 228 13.35 12.38 19.19
CA THR A 228 12.50 11.26 19.63
C THR A 228 11.12 11.28 18.95
N ARG A 229 10.91 12.13 17.95
CA ARG A 229 9.63 12.23 17.26
C ARG A 229 9.38 10.99 16.40
N GLY A 230 8.51 10.13 16.88
CA GLY A 230 7.96 9.04 16.10
C GLY A 230 7.00 9.57 15.05
N VAL A 231 5.99 10.33 15.49
CA VAL A 231 5.00 11.00 14.64
C VAL A 231 5.01 12.49 14.90
N TRP A 232 4.97 13.27 13.82
CA TRP A 232 4.82 14.71 13.89
C TRP A 232 3.66 15.17 13.01
N SER A 233 2.54 15.59 13.63
CA SER A 233 1.38 16.13 12.94
C SER A 233 1.52 17.64 12.78
N TRP A 234 1.48 18.11 11.54
CA TRP A 234 1.76 19.50 11.17
C TRP A 234 0.60 20.05 10.35
N TYR A 235 -0.08 21.09 10.84
CA TYR A 235 -1.25 21.79 10.27
C TYR A 235 -2.59 21.03 10.28
N GLY A 236 -2.66 19.74 10.38
CA GLY A 236 -3.90 19.00 10.25
C GLY A 236 -4.02 17.85 11.25
N GLU A 237 -5.05 17.08 11.09
CA GLU A 237 -5.35 15.94 11.94
C GLU A 237 -4.65 14.66 11.45
N THR A 238 -4.09 13.90 12.39
CA THR A 238 -3.52 12.58 12.14
C THR A 238 -4.23 11.55 13.01
N HIS A 239 -4.77 10.51 12.39
CA HIS A 239 -5.38 9.37 13.07
C HIS A 239 -4.40 8.21 13.16
N LEU A 240 -4.05 7.80 14.38
CA LEU A 240 -3.23 6.64 14.68
C LEU A 240 -4.12 5.48 15.12
N ARG A 241 -4.04 4.33 14.44
CA ARG A 241 -4.82 3.13 14.77
C ARG A 241 -3.94 1.89 14.79
N ASN A 242 -4.02 1.12 15.88
CA ASN A 242 -3.27 -0.12 16.04
C ASN A 242 -1.75 0.06 15.80
N CYS A 243 -1.19 1.18 16.25
CA CYS A 243 0.21 1.52 16.04
C CYS A 243 1.05 1.25 17.30
N ASP A 244 2.33 1.01 17.07
CA ASP A 244 3.35 0.95 18.12
C ASP A 244 4.41 2.01 17.86
N ILE A 245 4.55 2.96 18.77
CA ILE A 245 5.43 4.12 18.63
C ILE A 245 6.43 4.14 19.78
N VAL A 246 7.62 3.59 19.53
CA VAL A 246 8.76 3.74 20.43
C VAL A 246 9.39 5.11 20.16
N GLY A 247 8.84 6.12 20.82
CA GLY A 247 9.18 7.52 20.61
C GLY A 247 8.09 8.45 21.09
N SER A 248 8.17 9.73 20.72
CA SER A 248 7.18 10.74 21.05
C SER A 248 6.24 11.06 19.89
N ILE A 249 5.09 11.63 20.23
CA ILE A 249 4.17 12.26 19.28
C ILE A 249 4.28 13.76 19.49
N SER A 250 4.43 14.51 18.40
CA SER A 250 4.51 15.96 18.40
C SER A 250 3.46 16.56 17.47
N THR A 251 3.00 17.76 17.80
CA THR A 251 2.10 18.56 16.98
C THR A 251 2.66 19.95 16.78
N ALA A 252 2.34 20.60 15.67
CA ALA A 252 2.71 21.99 15.41
C ALA A 252 1.68 22.66 14.48
N HIS A 253 1.61 23.99 14.53
CA HIS A 253 0.79 24.83 13.65
C HIS A 253 -0.70 24.41 13.55
N GLY A 254 -1.30 24.05 14.70
CA GLY A 254 -2.68 23.57 14.76
C GLY A 254 -2.87 22.09 14.39
N GLY A 255 -1.78 21.35 14.23
CA GLY A 255 -1.85 19.90 14.04
C GLY A 255 -2.40 19.19 15.29
N SER A 256 -3.14 18.11 15.09
CA SER A 256 -3.71 17.29 16.15
C SER A 256 -3.52 15.80 15.88
N VAL A 257 -3.61 14.98 16.93
CA VAL A 257 -3.45 13.53 16.81
C VAL A 257 -4.52 12.82 17.62
N THR A 258 -5.34 12.00 16.95
CA THR A 258 -6.24 11.06 17.59
C THR A 258 -5.62 9.65 17.62
N LYS A 259 -5.90 8.90 18.68
CA LYS A 259 -5.28 7.59 18.92
C LYS A 259 -6.34 6.55 19.24
N THR A 260 -6.31 5.44 18.52
CA THR A 260 -7.15 4.27 18.80
C THR A 260 -6.25 3.05 18.87
N ASN A 261 -6.29 2.31 19.95
CA ASN A 261 -5.53 1.08 20.14
C ASN A 261 -4.04 1.25 19.74
N THR A 262 -3.40 2.34 20.22
CA THR A 262 -2.02 2.71 19.90
C THR A 262 -1.17 2.75 21.16
N ARG A 263 -0.03 2.04 21.16
CA ARG A 263 0.94 2.01 22.25
C ARG A 263 2.07 3.01 21.98
N ILE A 264 2.51 3.70 23.03
CA ILE A 264 3.53 4.75 22.91
C ILE A 264 4.60 4.55 23.99
N GLY A 265 5.83 4.86 23.65
CA GLY A 265 6.96 4.78 24.59
C GLY A 265 7.32 3.36 24.97
N GLY A 266 7.59 3.11 26.26
CA GLY A 266 8.04 1.81 26.77
C GLY A 266 7.05 0.65 26.58
N ASN A 267 5.76 0.94 26.38
CA ASN A 267 4.74 -0.08 26.15
C ASN A 267 4.58 -0.47 24.68
N ALA A 268 5.26 0.20 23.78
CA ALA A 268 5.19 -0.08 22.35
C ALA A 268 6.06 -1.30 21.98
N ASP A 269 5.53 -2.15 21.09
CA ASP A 269 6.24 -3.30 20.54
C ASP A 269 7.01 -2.89 19.29
N PRO A 270 8.35 -2.89 19.30
CA PRO A 270 9.15 -2.46 18.16
C PRO A 270 9.23 -3.49 17.02
N THR A 271 8.57 -4.63 17.17
CA THR A 271 8.60 -5.69 16.16
C THR A 271 7.94 -5.22 14.86
N PRO A 272 8.66 -5.27 13.71
CA PRO A 272 8.09 -4.86 12.43
C PRO A 272 6.79 -5.59 12.09
N PRO A 273 5.81 -4.95 11.46
CA PRO A 273 4.60 -5.62 11.00
C PRO A 273 4.92 -6.76 10.03
N LYS A 274 4.12 -7.82 10.09
CA LYS A 274 4.25 -8.94 9.16
C LYS A 274 4.00 -8.45 7.72
N GLY A 275 4.85 -8.87 6.79
CA GLY A 275 4.74 -8.50 5.38
C GLY A 275 5.60 -7.31 4.97
N VAL A 276 6.13 -6.54 5.93
CA VAL A 276 7.09 -5.46 5.62
C VAL A 276 8.41 -6.06 5.13
N PRO A 277 8.97 -5.60 4.01
CA PRO A 277 10.25 -6.09 3.53
C PRO A 277 11.39 -5.64 4.47
N MET A 278 12.26 -6.56 4.83
CA MET A 278 13.40 -6.30 5.71
C MET A 278 14.73 -6.19 4.95
N THR A 279 14.70 -6.39 3.63
CA THR A 279 15.82 -6.19 2.73
C THR A 279 15.35 -5.67 1.36
N ALA A 280 16.24 -5.01 0.63
CA ALA A 280 15.95 -4.52 -0.71
C ALA A 280 15.55 -5.66 -1.68
N LYS A 281 16.18 -6.82 -1.57
CA LYS A 281 15.86 -8.01 -2.39
C LYS A 281 14.45 -8.55 -2.07
N GLN A 282 14.06 -8.59 -0.79
CA GLN A 282 12.69 -8.99 -0.39
C GLN A 282 11.66 -8.05 -0.98
N ALA A 283 11.88 -6.74 -0.92
CA ALA A 283 10.99 -5.78 -1.56
C ALA A 283 10.90 -6.03 -3.07
N ALA A 284 12.03 -6.05 -3.77
CA ALA A 284 12.08 -6.21 -5.23
C ALA A 284 11.38 -7.49 -5.71
N SER A 285 11.52 -8.60 -4.98
CA SER A 285 10.90 -9.88 -5.32
C SER A 285 9.40 -9.97 -4.99
N GLY A 286 8.83 -8.97 -4.32
CA GLY A 286 7.47 -9.03 -3.81
C GLY A 286 7.28 -10.02 -2.65
N ALA A 287 8.37 -10.55 -2.08
CA ALA A 287 8.34 -11.37 -0.90
C ALA A 287 8.23 -10.48 0.33
N GLY A 288 7.10 -10.53 1.00
CA GLY A 288 6.95 -9.86 2.30
C GLY A 288 7.91 -10.47 3.34
N GLY A 289 8.47 -9.65 4.22
CA GLY A 289 9.35 -10.10 5.29
C GLY A 289 8.66 -11.06 6.24
N SER A 290 9.36 -12.15 6.61
CA SER A 290 8.98 -12.95 7.78
C SER A 290 9.44 -12.18 9.02
N SER A 291 8.58 -11.35 9.57
CA SER A 291 8.84 -10.71 10.87
C SER A 291 8.37 -11.61 12.00
N GLY A 292 9.08 -11.57 13.12
CA GLY A 292 8.76 -12.35 14.32
C GLY A 292 7.33 -12.13 14.82
N ASN A 293 6.88 -13.00 15.70
CA ASN A 293 5.55 -12.91 16.32
C ASN A 293 5.40 -11.61 17.12
N ARG A 294 4.86 -10.58 16.48
CA ARG A 294 4.45 -9.36 17.16
C ARG A 294 3.35 -9.71 18.14
N LYS A 295 3.53 -9.38 19.43
CA LYS A 295 2.45 -9.46 20.41
C LYS A 295 1.39 -8.42 20.05
N GLN A 296 0.35 -8.88 19.36
CA GLN A 296 -0.80 -8.07 19.03
C GLN A 296 -1.53 -7.67 20.32
N MET A 297 -1.89 -6.38 20.45
CA MET A 297 -2.76 -5.97 21.56
C MET A 297 -4.12 -6.64 21.40
N THR A 298 -4.32 -7.72 22.14
CA THR A 298 -5.62 -8.37 22.24
C THR A 298 -6.27 -7.92 23.54
N THR A 299 -7.33 -7.15 23.46
CA THR A 299 -8.35 -7.27 24.49
C THR A 299 -8.91 -8.69 24.37
N LYS A 300 -9.12 -9.40 25.48
CA LYS A 300 -9.55 -10.83 25.53
C LYS A 300 -10.75 -11.20 24.62
N LYS A 301 -11.44 -10.23 24.03
CA LYS A 301 -12.55 -10.39 23.08
C LYS A 301 -12.13 -10.49 21.59
N GLN A 302 -10.89 -10.05 21.20
CA GLN A 302 -10.43 -10.05 19.80
C GLN A 302 -9.53 -11.23 19.41
N ALA A 303 -9.14 -12.07 20.35
CA ALA A 303 -8.21 -13.20 20.14
C ALA A 303 -8.71 -14.26 19.13
N LYS A 304 -9.95 -14.19 18.64
CA LYS A 304 -10.55 -15.12 17.68
C LYS A 304 -10.60 -14.61 16.23
N ALA A 305 -10.17 -13.35 15.96
CA ALA A 305 -10.26 -12.71 14.63
C ALA A 305 -8.93 -12.70 13.85
N GLN A 306 -7.90 -13.43 14.30
CA GLN A 306 -6.62 -13.56 13.60
C GLN A 306 -6.81 -14.28 12.27
N GLY A 307 -6.60 -13.55 11.16
CA GLY A 307 -6.66 -14.06 9.79
C GLY A 307 -7.61 -13.35 8.83
N LEU A 308 -8.37 -12.33 9.27
CA LEU A 308 -9.33 -11.58 8.43
C LEU A 308 -9.00 -10.08 8.43
N PRO A 309 -8.03 -9.64 7.61
CA PRO A 309 -7.48 -8.28 7.69
C PRO A 309 -8.38 -7.19 7.12
N ASN A 310 -9.29 -7.55 6.19
CA ASN A 310 -10.17 -6.59 5.54
C ASN A 310 -11.50 -6.47 6.25
N VAL A 311 -12.07 -5.28 6.21
CA VAL A 311 -13.39 -4.96 6.76
C VAL A 311 -14.24 -4.33 5.68
N ILE A 312 -15.45 -4.83 5.49
CA ILE A 312 -16.51 -4.17 4.74
C ILE A 312 -17.68 -3.89 5.67
N SER A 313 -18.19 -2.67 5.66
CA SER A 313 -19.36 -2.28 6.46
C SER A 313 -20.38 -1.61 5.56
N ILE A 314 -21.63 -2.00 5.68
CA ILE A 314 -22.78 -1.47 4.95
C ILE A 314 -23.68 -0.80 5.97
N SER A 315 -23.97 0.49 5.81
CA SER A 315 -24.72 1.29 6.78
C SER A 315 -25.88 1.99 6.11
N SER A 316 -27.09 1.79 6.64
CA SER A 316 -28.30 2.49 6.21
C SER A 316 -28.84 3.32 7.38
N SER A 317 -29.22 4.56 7.11
CA SER A 317 -29.95 5.41 8.03
C SER A 317 -31.47 5.26 7.90
N ASN A 318 -31.95 4.55 6.89
CA ASN A 318 -33.38 4.37 6.61
C ASN A 318 -33.87 3.04 7.20
N SER A 319 -34.74 3.12 8.19
CA SER A 319 -35.38 1.96 8.83
C SER A 319 -36.58 1.41 8.07
N GLY A 320 -37.15 2.19 7.13
CA GLY A 320 -38.36 1.84 6.39
C GLY A 320 -38.13 1.19 5.02
N ALA A 321 -36.89 1.25 4.50
CA ALA A 321 -36.52 0.66 3.22
C ALA A 321 -35.16 -0.02 3.33
N PRO A 322 -35.13 -1.33 3.55
CA PRO A 322 -33.88 -2.07 3.67
C PRO A 322 -33.10 -2.05 2.36
N ALA A 323 -31.77 -1.94 2.47
CA ALA A 323 -30.86 -2.11 1.36
C ALA A 323 -30.28 -3.52 1.40
N SER A 324 -30.47 -4.27 0.33
CA SER A 324 -29.94 -5.64 0.20
C SER A 324 -28.55 -5.64 -0.41
N TYR A 325 -27.70 -6.56 0.03
CA TYR A 325 -26.34 -6.66 -0.51
C TYR A 325 -25.88 -8.10 -0.64
N GLU A 326 -24.98 -8.32 -1.59
CA GLU A 326 -24.25 -9.56 -1.75
C GLU A 326 -22.80 -9.26 -2.10
N PHE A 327 -21.86 -10.00 -1.50
CA PHE A 327 -20.46 -9.92 -1.90
C PHE A 327 -19.75 -11.27 -1.78
N GLU A 328 -18.71 -11.46 -2.59
CA GLU A 328 -17.86 -12.63 -2.58
C GLU A 328 -16.42 -12.26 -2.26
N VAL A 329 -15.76 -13.05 -1.42
CA VAL A 329 -14.33 -12.92 -1.12
C VAL A 329 -13.57 -14.20 -1.49
N ALA A 330 -12.33 -14.03 -1.92
CA ALA A 330 -11.45 -15.16 -2.26
C ALA A 330 -11.07 -16.04 -1.07
N GLY A 331 -11.13 -15.48 0.15
CA GLY A 331 -10.74 -16.14 1.38
C GLY A 331 -11.92 -16.50 2.30
N LYS A 332 -11.72 -16.27 3.59
CA LYS A 332 -12.74 -16.47 4.63
C LYS A 332 -13.45 -15.17 4.94
N VAL A 333 -14.73 -15.23 5.29
CA VAL A 333 -15.53 -14.09 5.75
C VAL A 333 -16.26 -14.43 7.03
N LYS A 334 -16.40 -13.45 7.93
CA LYS A 334 -17.19 -13.56 9.18
C LYS A 334 -17.85 -12.22 9.48
N LYS A 335 -19.05 -12.26 10.09
CA LYS A 335 -19.68 -11.07 10.69
C LYS A 335 -18.77 -10.45 11.76
N SER A 336 -18.79 -9.13 11.86
CA SER A 336 -18.03 -8.38 12.84
C SER A 336 -18.86 -7.26 13.44
N THR A 337 -18.39 -6.68 14.52
CA THR A 337 -19.00 -5.51 15.18
C THR A 337 -18.25 -4.22 14.87
N ASP A 338 -17.48 -4.19 13.79
CA ASP A 338 -16.80 -2.98 13.36
C ASP A 338 -17.84 -1.91 13.02
N ARG A 339 -17.55 -0.64 13.34
CA ARG A 339 -18.46 0.52 13.18
C ARG A 339 -19.77 0.41 13.95
N GLY A 340 -19.81 -0.34 15.05
CA GLY A 340 -21.04 -0.52 15.85
C GLY A 340 -22.07 -1.48 15.24
N ALA A 341 -21.66 -2.31 14.27
CA ALA A 341 -22.54 -3.26 13.63
C ALA A 341 -23.13 -4.28 14.58
N SER A 342 -24.39 -4.65 14.38
CA SER A 342 -25.05 -5.78 15.02
C SER A 342 -24.56 -7.13 14.47
N LYS A 343 -24.77 -8.20 15.23
CA LYS A 343 -24.59 -9.58 14.79
C LYS A 343 -25.92 -10.32 14.86
N ASP A 344 -26.85 -9.84 14.07
CA ASP A 344 -28.14 -10.48 13.87
C ASP A 344 -28.01 -11.76 13.04
N GLY A 345 -29.04 -12.57 13.04
CA GLY A 345 -29.05 -13.91 12.43
C GLY A 345 -29.63 -13.98 11.02
N ASP A 346 -30.01 -12.85 10.44
CA ASP A 346 -30.70 -12.75 9.14
C ASP A 346 -29.77 -12.76 7.93
N ASP A 347 -28.45 -12.61 8.16
CA ASP A 347 -27.46 -12.66 7.09
C ASP A 347 -26.97 -14.09 6.82
N SER A 348 -26.78 -14.39 5.56
CA SER A 348 -26.22 -15.66 5.09
C SER A 348 -24.74 -15.57 4.79
N LEU A 349 -23.96 -16.50 5.35
CA LEU A 349 -22.52 -16.65 5.12
C LEU A 349 -22.22 -18.06 4.66
N LYS A 350 -21.93 -18.25 3.37
CA LYS A 350 -21.61 -19.56 2.82
C LYS A 350 -20.48 -19.48 1.80
N ASN A 351 -19.44 -20.29 2.00
CA ASN A 351 -18.36 -20.46 1.01
C ASN A 351 -17.67 -19.14 0.55
N GLY A 352 -17.50 -18.18 1.43
CA GLY A 352 -16.89 -16.88 1.09
C GLY A 352 -17.85 -15.87 0.47
N ILE A 353 -19.14 -16.22 0.38
CA ILE A 353 -20.22 -15.33 -0.06
C ILE A 353 -21.00 -14.87 1.17
N ALA A 354 -21.26 -13.57 1.25
CA ALA A 354 -22.12 -12.96 2.25
C ALA A 354 -23.31 -12.31 1.55
N LYS A 355 -24.52 -12.54 2.08
CA LYS A 355 -25.78 -11.93 1.64
C LYS A 355 -26.52 -11.43 2.86
N GLY A 356 -27.04 -10.23 2.79
CA GLY A 356 -27.80 -9.64 3.87
C GLY A 356 -28.61 -8.43 3.45
N SER A 357 -29.30 -7.83 4.42
CA SER A 357 -30.00 -6.58 4.24
C SER A 357 -29.85 -5.71 5.48
N VAL A 358 -29.72 -4.39 5.29
CA VAL A 358 -29.56 -3.45 6.37
C VAL A 358 -30.64 -2.38 6.33
N ALA A 359 -31.30 -2.16 7.46
CA ALA A 359 -32.34 -1.15 7.65
C ALA A 359 -32.08 -0.40 8.97
N GLY A 360 -31.77 0.90 8.91
CA GLY A 360 -31.56 1.75 10.09
C GLY A 360 -30.39 1.34 10.98
N GLY A 361 -29.36 0.67 10.41
CA GLY A 361 -28.23 0.14 11.17
C GLY A 361 -26.96 -0.01 10.35
N THR A 362 -26.08 -0.88 10.83
CA THR A 362 -24.82 -1.22 10.14
C THR A 362 -24.57 -2.71 10.21
N ASP A 363 -24.30 -3.33 9.07
CA ASP A 363 -23.72 -4.67 8.97
C ASP A 363 -22.24 -4.57 8.69
N SER A 364 -21.46 -5.43 9.31
CA SER A 364 -20.02 -5.41 9.12
C SER A 364 -19.43 -6.80 9.07
N TYR A 365 -18.45 -6.96 8.19
CA TYR A 365 -17.78 -8.24 7.96
C TYR A 365 -16.29 -8.06 7.92
N ARG A 366 -15.58 -9.01 8.51
CA ARG A 366 -14.14 -9.17 8.33
C ARG A 366 -13.87 -10.31 7.39
N PHE A 367 -12.89 -10.13 6.51
CA PHE A 367 -12.55 -11.16 5.54
C PHE A 367 -11.07 -11.16 5.16
N SER A 368 -10.63 -12.26 4.54
CA SER A 368 -9.29 -12.42 3.97
C SER A 368 -9.36 -12.60 2.46
N GLY A 369 -8.25 -12.31 1.79
CA GLY A 369 -8.17 -12.34 0.33
C GLY A 369 -8.81 -11.14 -0.36
N THR A 370 -8.96 -11.23 -1.67
CA THR A 370 -9.54 -10.18 -2.52
C THR A 370 -11.06 -10.17 -2.41
N LEU A 371 -11.67 -8.99 -2.40
CA LEU A 371 -13.12 -8.83 -2.63
C LEU A 371 -13.38 -9.10 -4.12
N ALA A 372 -13.98 -10.25 -4.42
CA ALA A 372 -14.17 -10.70 -5.78
C ALA A 372 -15.36 -10.01 -6.46
N SER A 373 -16.47 -9.82 -5.73
CA SER A 373 -17.65 -9.09 -6.19
C SER A 373 -18.33 -8.35 -5.05
N PHE A 374 -19.09 -7.33 -5.38
CA PHE A 374 -19.99 -6.60 -4.47
C PHE A 374 -21.18 -6.08 -5.26
N SER A 375 -22.40 -6.30 -4.76
CA SER A 375 -23.63 -5.71 -5.24
C SER A 375 -24.41 -5.10 -4.09
N LEU A 376 -25.09 -4.02 -4.35
CA LEU A 376 -25.97 -3.32 -3.42
C LEU A 376 -27.21 -2.88 -4.17
N ASP A 377 -28.35 -3.28 -3.65
CA ASP A 377 -29.66 -2.82 -4.08
C ASP A 377 -30.32 -2.03 -2.95
N GLY A 378 -30.77 -0.81 -3.24
CA GLY A 378 -31.27 0.12 -2.25
C GLY A 378 -30.25 1.18 -1.80
N ASN A 379 -30.61 1.95 -0.78
CA ASN A 379 -29.84 3.12 -0.37
C ASN A 379 -29.05 2.83 0.92
N ALA A 380 -27.77 2.50 0.78
CA ALA A 380 -26.84 2.35 1.89
C ALA A 380 -25.46 2.93 1.57
N THR A 381 -24.75 3.32 2.60
CA THR A 381 -23.36 3.76 2.50
C THR A 381 -22.42 2.58 2.77
N VAL A 382 -21.48 2.36 1.87
CA VAL A 382 -20.48 1.28 2.02
C VAL A 382 -19.15 1.84 2.43
N PHE A 383 -18.52 1.15 3.38
CA PHE A 383 -17.16 1.44 3.86
C PHE A 383 -16.28 0.21 3.67
N PHE A 384 -15.13 0.40 3.06
CA PHE A 384 -14.12 -0.63 2.88
C PHE A 384 -12.85 -0.25 3.63
N ASN A 385 -12.41 -1.07 4.58
CA ASN A 385 -11.30 -0.79 5.48
C ASN A 385 -11.40 0.57 6.20
N GLY A 386 -12.63 1.00 6.48
CA GLY A 386 -12.94 2.24 7.18
C GLY A 386 -13.19 3.46 6.29
N GLU A 387 -12.92 3.37 5.00
CA GLU A 387 -13.16 4.44 4.02
C GLU A 387 -14.51 4.28 3.33
N ARG A 388 -15.21 5.41 3.09
CA ARG A 388 -16.43 5.41 2.30
C ARG A 388 -16.09 5.15 0.83
N VAL A 389 -16.77 4.18 0.22
CA VAL A 389 -16.52 3.78 -1.17
C VAL A 389 -17.79 3.77 -1.99
N THR A 390 -17.65 3.98 -3.29
CA THR A 390 -18.77 3.82 -4.23
C THR A 390 -18.97 2.33 -4.50
N PRO A 391 -20.17 1.76 -4.29
CA PRO A 391 -20.44 0.32 -4.47
C PRO A 391 -19.97 -0.23 -5.81
N GLY A 392 -20.27 0.44 -6.92
CA GLY A 392 -19.88 0.01 -8.26
C GLY A 392 -18.38 0.01 -8.56
N LYS A 393 -17.54 0.49 -7.63
CA LYS A 393 -16.07 0.39 -7.72
C LYS A 393 -15.48 -0.78 -6.93
N LEU A 394 -16.33 -1.55 -6.26
CA LEU A 394 -15.91 -2.70 -5.47
C LEU A 394 -15.94 -3.98 -6.29
N GLY A 395 -14.97 -4.87 -6.02
CA GLY A 395 -14.84 -6.15 -6.70
C GLY A 395 -14.10 -6.08 -8.04
N LEU A 396 -14.11 -7.20 -8.75
CA LEU A 396 -13.44 -7.37 -10.04
C LEU A 396 -14.51 -7.42 -11.16
N PRO A 397 -14.49 -6.46 -12.11
CA PRO A 397 -15.63 -6.19 -13.00
C PRO A 397 -15.81 -7.20 -14.15
N LYS A 398 -14.81 -8.03 -14.44
CA LYS A 398 -14.86 -8.98 -15.56
C LYS A 398 -14.85 -10.42 -15.06
N THR A 399 -15.48 -11.31 -15.83
CA THR A 399 -15.57 -12.73 -15.49
C THR A 399 -15.05 -13.59 -16.64
N ILE A 400 -14.46 -14.73 -16.29
CA ILE A 400 -14.16 -15.80 -17.24
C ILE A 400 -14.56 -17.14 -16.61
N VAL A 401 -15.32 -17.94 -17.36
CA VAL A 401 -15.73 -19.28 -16.98
C VAL A 401 -15.22 -20.25 -18.01
N ILE A 402 -14.51 -21.28 -17.56
CA ILE A 402 -14.06 -22.41 -18.38
C ILE A 402 -14.94 -23.59 -18.02
N ASP A 403 -15.81 -24.00 -18.93
CA ASP A 403 -16.81 -25.04 -18.77
C ASP A 403 -16.36 -26.34 -19.43
N GLY A 404 -15.94 -27.29 -18.63
CA GLY A 404 -15.55 -28.64 -19.05
C GLY A 404 -16.71 -29.62 -19.13
N SER A 405 -17.95 -29.20 -18.81
CA SER A 405 -19.12 -30.11 -18.82
C SER A 405 -19.52 -30.56 -20.24
N VAL A 406 -19.04 -29.84 -21.26
CA VAL A 406 -19.30 -30.16 -22.68
C VAL A 406 -18.58 -31.41 -23.16
N ASN A 407 -17.57 -31.89 -22.43
CA ASN A 407 -16.92 -33.16 -22.67
C ASN A 407 -16.44 -33.76 -21.32
N LYS A 408 -16.32 -35.05 -21.25
CA LYS A 408 -15.88 -35.77 -20.04
C LYS A 408 -14.34 -35.86 -19.92
N GLY A 409 -13.59 -35.18 -20.80
CA GLY A 409 -12.13 -35.21 -20.81
C GLY A 409 -11.50 -34.16 -19.92
N SER A 410 -10.18 -34.28 -19.71
CA SER A 410 -9.36 -33.26 -19.07
C SER A 410 -9.07 -32.13 -20.05
N ASN A 411 -9.38 -30.90 -19.68
CA ASN A 411 -9.04 -29.71 -20.45
C ASN A 411 -8.08 -28.86 -19.64
N SER A 412 -6.89 -28.61 -20.16
CA SER A 412 -5.92 -27.70 -19.56
C SER A 412 -6.12 -26.30 -20.11
N TYR A 413 -5.95 -25.29 -19.27
CA TYR A 413 -6.04 -23.91 -19.70
C TYR A 413 -5.03 -23.00 -19.02
N SER A 414 -4.71 -21.92 -19.68
CA SER A 414 -3.98 -20.80 -19.09
C SER A 414 -4.41 -19.48 -19.71
N PHE A 415 -4.42 -18.43 -18.89
CA PHE A 415 -4.67 -17.08 -19.38
C PHE A 415 -3.92 -16.03 -18.55
N ASP A 416 -3.68 -14.88 -19.14
CA ASP A 416 -3.10 -13.69 -18.52
C ASP A 416 -4.10 -12.54 -18.58
N VAL A 417 -4.15 -11.71 -17.54
CA VAL A 417 -5.00 -10.51 -17.48
C VAL A 417 -4.17 -9.24 -17.27
N GLY A 418 -4.76 -8.10 -17.53
CA GLY A 418 -4.09 -6.80 -17.38
C GLY A 418 -4.05 -6.27 -15.95
N GLY A 419 -4.88 -6.80 -15.04
CA GLY A 419 -5.00 -6.37 -13.65
C GLY A 419 -5.07 -7.56 -12.69
N ASP A 420 -5.83 -7.43 -11.63
CA ASP A 420 -5.99 -8.48 -10.63
C ASP A 420 -6.89 -9.61 -11.13
N VAL A 421 -6.66 -10.83 -10.63
CA VAL A 421 -7.49 -11.99 -10.91
C VAL A 421 -7.63 -12.87 -9.67
N THR A 422 -8.82 -13.40 -9.46
CA THR A 422 -9.09 -14.36 -8.38
C THR A 422 -10.08 -15.44 -8.84
N LYS A 423 -10.02 -16.60 -8.20
CA LYS A 423 -11.03 -17.63 -8.37
C LYS A 423 -12.35 -17.17 -7.77
N SER A 424 -13.46 -17.53 -8.40
CA SER A 424 -14.83 -17.21 -7.94
C SER A 424 -15.65 -18.47 -7.77
N ARG A 425 -16.11 -18.70 -6.54
CA ARG A 425 -17.00 -19.82 -6.21
C ARG A 425 -18.40 -19.61 -6.74
N ALA A 426 -18.80 -18.36 -6.94
CA ALA A 426 -20.08 -18.03 -7.56
C ALA A 426 -20.14 -18.41 -9.04
N LEU A 427 -18.98 -18.52 -9.70
CA LEU A 427 -18.88 -18.80 -11.13
C LEU A 427 -18.44 -20.24 -11.45
N GLY A 428 -17.87 -20.96 -10.49
CA GLY A 428 -17.38 -22.30 -10.73
C GLY A 428 -16.72 -22.94 -9.51
N SER A 429 -16.09 -24.10 -9.71
CA SER A 429 -15.37 -24.78 -8.64
C SER A 429 -14.06 -24.05 -8.30
N VAL A 430 -13.60 -24.22 -7.07
CA VAL A 430 -12.28 -23.79 -6.62
C VAL A 430 -11.53 -25.04 -6.16
N ASN A 431 -10.70 -25.56 -7.02
CA ASN A 431 -9.98 -26.81 -6.80
C ASN A 431 -8.45 -26.59 -6.68
N LYS A 432 -7.73 -27.66 -6.32
CA LYS A 432 -6.27 -27.60 -6.11
C LYS A 432 -5.46 -27.62 -7.41
N HIS A 433 -6.07 -27.93 -8.54
CA HIS A 433 -5.39 -28.02 -9.84
C HIS A 433 -5.25 -26.66 -10.52
N ASP A 434 -5.96 -25.66 -10.00
CA ASP A 434 -5.91 -24.30 -10.53
C ASP A 434 -4.97 -23.43 -9.71
N THR A 435 -4.12 -22.71 -10.38
CA THR A 435 -3.17 -21.80 -9.77
C THR A 435 -3.37 -20.38 -10.30
N VAL A 436 -3.32 -19.40 -9.40
CA VAL A 436 -3.32 -17.97 -9.72
C VAL A 436 -2.00 -17.40 -9.22
N HIS A 437 -1.19 -16.91 -10.14
CA HIS A 437 0.10 -16.27 -9.86
C HIS A 437 0.12 -14.86 -10.44
N GLY A 438 -0.14 -13.86 -9.58
CA GLY A 438 -0.27 -12.47 -10.03
C GLY A 438 -1.42 -12.36 -11.06
N THR A 439 -1.08 -11.97 -12.28
CA THR A 439 -2.03 -11.80 -13.38
C THR A 439 -2.25 -13.06 -14.23
N ARG A 440 -1.53 -14.14 -13.94
CA ARG A 440 -1.55 -15.39 -14.69
C ARG A 440 -2.33 -16.48 -14.00
N VAL A 441 -3.16 -17.17 -14.75
CA VAL A 441 -3.91 -18.34 -14.32
C VAL A 441 -3.49 -19.57 -15.14
N LYS A 442 -3.36 -20.71 -14.46
CA LYS A 442 -3.24 -22.03 -15.08
C LYS A 442 -4.15 -22.98 -14.33
N GLY A 443 -4.88 -23.82 -15.05
CA GLY A 443 -5.80 -24.76 -14.44
C GLY A 443 -6.12 -25.96 -15.32
N LYS A 444 -6.91 -26.86 -14.73
CA LYS A 444 -7.48 -28.03 -15.40
C LYS A 444 -8.93 -28.22 -14.98
N VAL A 445 -9.82 -28.29 -15.96
CA VAL A 445 -11.23 -28.56 -15.73
C VAL A 445 -11.60 -29.93 -16.32
N PHE A 446 -12.38 -30.70 -15.57
CA PHE A 446 -12.75 -32.05 -15.95
C PHE A 446 -14.28 -32.10 -16.12
N GLY A 447 -15.20 -32.11 -16.05
CA GLY A 447 -16.65 -32.20 -16.21
C GLY A 447 -17.44 -31.12 -15.45
N GLY A 448 -16.73 -30.12 -14.90
CA GLY A 448 -17.31 -29.00 -14.15
C GLY A 448 -17.01 -27.66 -14.78
N LYS A 449 -17.11 -26.62 -13.97
CA LYS A 449 -16.78 -25.23 -14.37
C LYS A 449 -15.74 -24.67 -13.43
N ASP A 450 -14.75 -23.99 -13.98
CA ASP A 450 -13.81 -23.14 -13.24
C ASP A 450 -14.10 -21.69 -13.57
N GLY A 451 -14.28 -20.87 -12.54
CA GLY A 451 -14.68 -19.49 -12.68
C GLY A 451 -13.70 -18.52 -12.05
N TYR A 452 -13.49 -17.41 -12.71
CA TYR A 452 -12.59 -16.33 -12.25
C TYR A 452 -13.23 -14.97 -12.45
N ARG A 453 -12.89 -14.04 -11.54
CA ARG A 453 -13.13 -12.62 -11.71
C ARG A 453 -11.82 -11.90 -11.89
N PHE A 454 -11.79 -10.88 -12.73
CA PHE A 454 -10.56 -10.15 -13.04
C PHE A 454 -10.81 -8.68 -13.41
N SER A 455 -9.74 -7.89 -13.39
CA SER A 455 -9.70 -6.51 -13.87
C SER A 455 -8.68 -6.36 -15.01
N GLY A 456 -8.78 -5.27 -15.74
CA GLY A 456 -7.97 -5.07 -16.94
C GLY A 456 -8.42 -5.97 -18.11
N ASP A 457 -7.59 -6.08 -19.15
CA ASP A 457 -7.92 -6.85 -20.34
C ASP A 457 -7.44 -8.30 -20.26
N LEU A 458 -8.18 -9.21 -20.89
CA LEU A 458 -7.72 -10.58 -21.13
C LEU A 458 -6.65 -10.55 -22.23
N LYS A 459 -5.38 -10.81 -21.87
CA LYS A 459 -4.24 -10.63 -22.77
C LYS A 459 -3.87 -11.88 -23.55
N ARG A 460 -4.01 -13.05 -22.92
CA ARG A 460 -3.69 -14.34 -23.51
C ARG A 460 -4.66 -15.37 -22.98
N LEU A 461 -5.08 -16.27 -23.85
CA LEU A 461 -5.89 -17.42 -23.48
C LEU A 461 -5.44 -18.61 -24.33
N ARG A 462 -5.12 -19.71 -23.66
CA ARG A 462 -4.81 -20.99 -24.29
C ARG A 462 -5.66 -22.05 -23.64
N ILE A 463 -6.23 -22.92 -24.45
CA ILE A 463 -6.94 -24.13 -24.01
C ILE A 463 -6.38 -25.31 -24.81
N ASP A 464 -6.15 -26.38 -24.08
CA ASP A 464 -5.85 -27.68 -24.63
C ASP A 464 -7.01 -28.58 -24.23
N GLY A 465 -7.83 -28.96 -25.23
CA GLY A 465 -9.09 -29.66 -25.08
C GLY A 465 -10.31 -28.87 -25.63
N ASN A 466 -11.51 -29.39 -25.34
CA ASN A 466 -12.77 -28.86 -25.90
C ASN A 466 -13.68 -28.16 -24.86
N ALA A 467 -13.10 -27.50 -23.85
CA ALA A 467 -13.88 -26.74 -22.89
C ALA A 467 -14.50 -25.49 -23.54
N ARG A 468 -15.73 -25.16 -23.16
CA ARG A 468 -16.37 -23.90 -23.56
C ARG A 468 -15.87 -22.76 -22.69
N ILE A 469 -15.64 -21.62 -23.31
CA ILE A 469 -15.25 -20.39 -22.60
C ILE A 469 -16.37 -19.38 -22.70
N SER A 470 -16.65 -18.72 -21.56
CA SER A 470 -17.49 -17.54 -21.50
C SER A 470 -16.73 -16.43 -20.81
N VAL A 471 -16.61 -15.28 -21.48
CA VAL A 471 -16.03 -14.05 -20.94
C VAL A 471 -17.14 -13.03 -20.86
N GLY A 472 -17.33 -12.43 -19.69
CA GLY A 472 -18.37 -11.44 -19.45
C GLY A 472 -17.80 -10.21 -18.70
N SER A 473 -18.43 -9.05 -18.88
CA SER A 473 -18.39 -7.97 -17.90
C SER A 473 -19.35 -8.39 -16.79
N GLY A 474 -18.84 -8.53 -15.56
CA GLY A 474 -19.71 -8.68 -14.40
C GLY A 474 -20.54 -7.40 -14.30
N GLY A 475 -21.79 -7.45 -14.74
CA GLY A 475 -22.74 -6.38 -14.49
C GLY A 475 -22.94 -6.26 -12.98
N ASN A 476 -22.95 -5.03 -12.49
CA ASN A 476 -23.55 -4.66 -11.20
C ASN A 476 -25.05 -4.86 -11.29
#